data_c2c029e3f28e87e31f89294d390a64e7
#
_entry.id   c2c029e3f28e87e31f89294d390a64e7
#
_cell.length_a   1.000
_cell.length_b   1.000
_cell.length_c   1.000
_cell.angle_alpha   90.00
_cell.angle_beta   90.00
_cell.angle_gamma   90.00
#
_symmetry.space_group_name_H-M   'P 1'
#
loop_
_entity.id
_entity.type
_entity.pdbx_description
1 polymer ?
#
loop_
_entity_poly.entity_id
_entity_poly.type
_entity_poly.pdbx_seq_one_letter_code
_entity_poly.pdbx_strand_id
1 'polypeptide(L)'
;WHYETADSAMGKAWAEAIKKFQATHPGVTVTFEEKGFEQIQKTASMVLNSDEAPDIMEYNKGNATAGLLSKQGLLTDLSEEAGKRGWDKLLPGGLQTTAKYDDRGVMGSGKWYGIPNYGEFVMVYYNKDLFDKHQVKVPTTYEELTAALDTFVKAGVTPISNAGAEYPAQQIFYQLALTKAQKPWLEAYQSYKGKVDFHGPEFTYAADTFADWVKKGYIDKKSSGLKAEDMGVAFMNGKFPIMISGSWWYGRLASEIKDFEWGHFLFPGATMSPGSSGNVWVVPEKSENKDLAYDFIDITMSKDIQNLLGNSGGVPVAADPAAITDPKSKELIESFNKLTSADGLAFYPDWPAPGYYDVLVAGVQNLINGSKTSAQVLDEIAKPYEDNLADIGN
;
A
#
# COMPACT_ATOMS: atom_id res chain seq x y z
N TRP A 1 7.53 -6.29 -15.91
CA TRP A 1 8.03 -5.22 -15.04
C TRP A 1 7.55 -5.37 -13.61
N HIS A 2 8.39 -5.08 -12.65
CA HIS A 2 7.99 -4.84 -11.27
C HIS A 2 8.96 -3.84 -10.62
N TYR A 3 8.61 -3.34 -9.45
CA TYR A 3 9.38 -2.32 -8.71
C TYR A 3 9.87 -2.81 -7.34
N GLU A 4 9.78 -4.09 -7.13
CA GLU A 4 10.21 -4.70 -5.87
C GLU A 4 11.73 -4.80 -5.81
N THR A 5 12.33 -4.21 -4.79
CA THR A 5 13.78 -4.30 -4.59
C THR A 5 14.21 -5.71 -4.23
N ALA A 6 15.42 -6.10 -4.60
CA ALA A 6 15.92 -7.48 -4.42
C ALA A 6 15.96 -7.96 -2.95
N ASP A 7 15.99 -7.04 -1.99
CA ASP A 7 16.01 -7.29 -0.55
C ASP A 7 14.60 -7.32 0.07
N SER A 8 13.57 -6.86 -0.66
CA SER A 8 12.19 -6.97 -0.22
C SER A 8 11.69 -8.43 -0.21
N ALA A 9 10.60 -8.68 0.50
CA ALA A 9 9.97 -10.00 0.53
C ALA A 9 9.47 -10.41 -0.86
N MET A 10 8.83 -9.49 -1.57
CA MET A 10 8.31 -9.71 -2.92
C MET A 10 9.45 -9.86 -3.93
N GLY A 11 10.49 -9.03 -3.85
CA GLY A 11 11.67 -9.15 -4.73
C GLY A 11 12.34 -10.51 -4.65
N LYS A 12 12.50 -11.06 -3.45
CA LYS A 12 13.01 -12.43 -3.24
C LYS A 12 12.09 -13.50 -3.85
N ALA A 13 10.76 -13.35 -3.63
CA ALA A 13 9.76 -14.27 -4.16
C ALA A 13 9.72 -14.24 -5.69
N TRP A 14 9.73 -13.04 -6.30
CA TRP A 14 9.69 -12.89 -7.75
C TRP A 14 10.97 -13.37 -8.44
N ALA A 15 12.13 -13.17 -7.82
CA ALA A 15 13.39 -13.71 -8.32
C ALA A 15 13.36 -15.25 -8.37
N GLU A 16 12.84 -15.91 -7.33
CA GLU A 16 12.71 -17.37 -7.35
C GLU A 16 11.60 -17.84 -8.31
N ALA A 17 10.51 -17.09 -8.46
CA ALA A 17 9.47 -17.37 -9.44
C ALA A 17 10.01 -17.31 -10.88
N ILE A 18 10.82 -16.30 -11.22
CA ILE A 18 11.47 -16.19 -12.53
C ILE A 18 12.37 -17.40 -12.79
N LYS A 19 13.19 -17.78 -11.82
CA LYS A 19 14.08 -18.94 -11.93
C LYS A 19 13.30 -20.25 -12.16
N LYS A 20 12.21 -20.47 -11.43
CA LYS A 20 11.33 -21.64 -11.63
C LYS A 20 10.65 -21.61 -12.98
N PHE A 21 10.16 -20.45 -13.40
CA PHE A 21 9.50 -20.29 -14.70
C PHE A 21 10.47 -20.69 -15.83
N GLN A 22 11.71 -20.18 -15.83
CA GLN A 22 12.70 -20.54 -16.85
C GLN A 22 13.07 -22.02 -16.81
N ALA A 23 13.08 -22.66 -15.64
CA ALA A 23 13.35 -24.09 -15.49
C ALA A 23 12.23 -24.96 -16.08
N THR A 24 10.97 -24.50 -16.01
CA THR A 24 9.79 -25.22 -16.52
C THR A 24 9.45 -24.89 -17.98
N HIS A 25 10.03 -23.82 -18.52
CA HIS A 25 9.81 -23.34 -19.90
C HIS A 25 11.14 -23.28 -20.68
N PRO A 26 11.71 -24.44 -21.09
CA PRO A 26 12.98 -24.46 -21.81
C PRO A 26 12.91 -23.64 -23.11
N GLY A 27 13.89 -22.75 -23.29
CA GLY A 27 13.96 -21.87 -24.46
C GLY A 27 13.23 -20.53 -24.30
N VAL A 28 12.52 -20.30 -23.19
CA VAL A 28 11.94 -19.00 -22.84
C VAL A 28 12.92 -18.24 -21.95
N THR A 29 13.20 -16.99 -22.31
CA THR A 29 13.99 -16.07 -21.50
C THR A 29 13.09 -15.02 -20.88
N VAL A 30 13.17 -14.82 -19.58
CA VAL A 30 12.51 -13.73 -18.88
C VAL A 30 13.47 -12.56 -18.83
N THR A 31 13.12 -11.44 -19.47
CA THR A 31 13.81 -10.18 -19.31
C THR A 31 13.08 -9.38 -18.24
N PHE A 32 13.72 -9.24 -17.09
CA PHE A 32 13.20 -8.45 -15.99
C PHE A 32 13.73 -7.02 -16.08
N GLU A 33 12.83 -6.05 -15.95
CA GLU A 33 13.18 -4.65 -15.80
C GLU A 33 12.60 -4.12 -14.49
N GLU A 34 13.46 -3.71 -13.57
CA GLU A 34 13.06 -2.97 -12.39
C GLU A 34 12.73 -1.52 -12.77
N LYS A 35 11.56 -1.07 -12.38
CA LYS A 35 11.08 0.30 -12.57
C LYS A 35 10.61 0.83 -11.23
N GLY A 36 10.92 2.07 -10.89
CA GLY A 36 10.41 2.68 -9.67
C GLY A 36 8.87 2.75 -9.66
N PHE A 37 8.26 2.57 -8.50
CA PHE A 37 6.80 2.62 -8.31
C PHE A 37 6.18 3.86 -8.94
N GLU A 38 6.71 5.04 -8.63
CA GLU A 38 6.27 6.32 -9.19
C GLU A 38 6.43 6.38 -10.72
N GLN A 39 7.51 5.78 -11.23
CA GLN A 39 7.76 5.72 -12.66
C GLN A 39 6.70 4.88 -13.38
N ILE A 40 6.41 3.68 -12.87
CA ILE A 40 5.37 2.82 -13.46
C ILE A 40 4.02 3.54 -13.42
N GLN A 41 3.63 4.12 -12.30
CA GLN A 41 2.37 4.86 -12.16
C GLN A 41 2.21 5.96 -13.24
N LYS A 42 3.27 6.74 -13.46
CA LYS A 42 3.25 7.88 -14.40
C LYS A 42 3.32 7.48 -15.88
N THR A 43 3.92 6.34 -16.18
CA THR A 43 4.22 5.95 -17.58
C THR A 43 3.36 4.80 -18.11
N ALA A 44 2.66 4.06 -17.24
CA ALA A 44 1.96 2.84 -17.61
C ALA A 44 1.00 3.02 -18.80
N SER A 45 0.12 4.02 -18.78
CA SER A 45 -0.83 4.25 -19.86
C SER A 45 -0.13 4.50 -21.21
N MET A 46 0.96 5.26 -21.20
CA MET A 46 1.74 5.54 -22.40
C MET A 46 2.45 4.28 -22.94
N VAL A 47 3.12 3.55 -22.04
CA VAL A 47 3.89 2.36 -22.41
C VAL A 47 2.99 1.22 -22.88
N LEU A 48 1.86 0.99 -22.20
CA LEU A 48 0.92 -0.05 -22.62
C LEU A 48 0.22 0.22 -23.97
N ASN A 49 0.21 1.48 -24.41
CA ASN A 49 -0.23 1.87 -25.75
C ASN A 49 0.87 1.71 -26.81
N SER A 50 2.12 1.57 -26.42
CA SER A 50 3.25 1.45 -27.35
C SER A 50 3.54 -0.01 -27.73
N ASP A 51 4.47 -0.20 -28.67
CA ASP A 51 4.98 -1.52 -29.06
C ASP A 51 6.04 -2.06 -28.06
N GLU A 52 6.39 -1.26 -27.04
CA GLU A 52 7.33 -1.63 -25.97
C GLU A 52 6.61 -2.09 -24.68
N ALA A 53 5.30 -2.38 -24.78
CA ALA A 53 4.54 -2.90 -23.64
C ALA A 53 5.18 -4.21 -23.13
N PRO A 54 5.35 -4.38 -21.80
CA PRO A 54 5.84 -5.66 -21.26
C PRO A 54 4.76 -6.74 -21.42
N ASP A 55 5.16 -8.02 -21.36
CA ASP A 55 4.20 -9.13 -21.38
C ASP A 55 3.41 -9.26 -20.08
N ILE A 56 4.01 -8.89 -18.96
CA ILE A 56 3.41 -8.88 -17.63
C ILE A 56 3.96 -7.72 -16.81
N MET A 57 3.13 -7.12 -15.99
CA MET A 57 3.51 -6.00 -15.14
C MET A 57 2.86 -6.11 -13.76
N GLU A 58 3.65 -5.90 -12.72
CA GLU A 58 3.10 -5.61 -11.40
C GLU A 58 2.60 -4.16 -11.37
N TYR A 59 1.33 -3.96 -10.99
CA TYR A 59 0.73 -2.63 -11.06
C TYR A 59 -0.15 -2.33 -9.85
N ASN A 60 -0.28 -1.04 -9.56
CA ASN A 60 -1.13 -0.58 -8.47
C ASN A 60 -2.61 -0.79 -8.80
N LYS A 61 -3.38 -1.15 -7.78
CA LYS A 61 -4.82 -1.42 -7.82
C LYS A 61 -5.62 -0.15 -7.45
N GLY A 62 -6.92 -0.19 -7.69
CA GLY A 62 -7.83 0.92 -7.43
C GLY A 62 -8.35 1.59 -8.70
N ASN A 63 -9.36 2.45 -8.54
CA ASN A 63 -10.05 3.11 -9.65
C ASN A 63 -9.08 4.00 -10.46
N ALA A 64 -8.17 4.68 -9.75
CA ALA A 64 -7.21 5.62 -10.34
C ALA A 64 -6.10 4.96 -11.17
N THR A 65 -5.88 3.68 -11.01
CA THR A 65 -4.74 2.94 -11.59
C THR A 65 -5.21 1.78 -12.45
N ALA A 66 -5.30 0.55 -11.91
CA ALA A 66 -5.74 -0.60 -12.70
C ALA A 66 -7.16 -0.41 -13.27
N GLY A 67 -8.06 0.25 -12.55
CA GLY A 67 -9.39 0.61 -13.03
C GLY A 67 -9.33 1.56 -14.24
N LEU A 68 -8.50 2.57 -14.19
CA LEU A 68 -8.31 3.49 -15.33
C LEU A 68 -7.78 2.75 -16.57
N LEU A 69 -6.76 1.90 -16.40
CA LEU A 69 -6.17 1.14 -17.50
C LEU A 69 -7.15 0.11 -18.08
N SER A 70 -7.98 -0.52 -17.23
CA SER A 70 -9.03 -1.46 -17.68
C SER A 70 -10.09 -0.74 -18.51
N LYS A 71 -10.57 0.43 -18.05
CA LYS A 71 -11.50 1.28 -18.81
C LYS A 71 -10.94 1.73 -20.15
N GLN A 72 -9.63 1.95 -20.23
CA GLN A 72 -8.93 2.31 -21.47
C GLN A 72 -8.71 1.12 -22.42
N GLY A 73 -9.05 -0.09 -22.02
CA GLY A 73 -8.81 -1.31 -22.81
C GLY A 73 -7.34 -1.70 -22.93
N LEU A 74 -6.50 -1.28 -21.97
CA LEU A 74 -5.07 -1.55 -21.98
C LEU A 74 -4.68 -2.84 -21.25
N LEU A 75 -5.62 -3.41 -20.47
CA LEU A 75 -5.43 -4.64 -19.71
C LEU A 75 -6.29 -5.77 -20.26
N THR A 76 -5.74 -6.95 -20.25
CA THR A 76 -6.43 -8.18 -20.65
C THR A 76 -7.47 -8.57 -19.60
N ASP A 77 -8.66 -8.97 -20.05
CA ASP A 77 -9.68 -9.59 -19.20
C ASP A 77 -9.23 -11.00 -18.79
N LEU A 78 -8.95 -11.17 -17.50
CA LEU A 78 -8.46 -12.42 -16.90
C LEU A 78 -9.58 -13.29 -16.32
N SER A 79 -10.85 -12.95 -16.53
CA SER A 79 -11.99 -13.62 -15.88
C SER A 79 -12.06 -15.13 -16.19
N GLU A 80 -11.84 -15.52 -17.44
CA GLU A 80 -11.81 -16.92 -17.84
C GLU A 80 -10.64 -17.68 -17.21
N GLU A 81 -9.43 -17.10 -17.27
CA GLU A 81 -8.22 -17.70 -16.70
C GLU A 81 -8.29 -17.79 -15.17
N ALA A 82 -8.87 -16.80 -14.49
CA ALA A 82 -9.08 -16.84 -13.05
C ALA A 82 -9.92 -18.05 -12.61
N GLY A 83 -11.00 -18.34 -13.34
CA GLY A 83 -11.83 -19.54 -13.09
C GLY A 83 -11.13 -20.84 -13.48
N LYS A 84 -10.50 -20.89 -14.65
CA LYS A 84 -9.83 -22.07 -15.19
C LYS A 84 -8.62 -22.50 -14.35
N ARG A 85 -7.83 -21.53 -13.86
CA ARG A 85 -6.64 -21.75 -13.03
C ARG A 85 -6.95 -21.78 -11.54
N GLY A 86 -8.18 -21.46 -11.14
CA GLY A 86 -8.64 -21.52 -9.75
C GLY A 86 -8.15 -20.34 -8.89
N TRP A 87 -7.71 -19.23 -9.47
CA TRP A 87 -7.30 -18.05 -8.72
C TRP A 87 -8.46 -17.44 -7.92
N ASP A 88 -9.67 -17.53 -8.46
CA ASP A 88 -10.92 -17.15 -7.79
C ASP A 88 -11.20 -17.93 -6.50
N LYS A 89 -10.68 -19.17 -6.38
CA LYS A 89 -10.81 -20.03 -5.19
C LYS A 89 -9.68 -19.83 -4.17
N LEU A 90 -8.49 -19.45 -4.66
CA LEU A 90 -7.33 -19.20 -3.80
C LEU A 90 -7.44 -17.88 -3.05
N LEU A 91 -8.11 -16.87 -3.64
CA LEU A 91 -8.18 -15.53 -3.08
C LEU A 91 -9.44 -15.35 -2.26
N PRO A 92 -9.34 -14.97 -0.96
CA PRO A 92 -10.49 -14.56 -0.15
C PRO A 92 -11.26 -13.40 -0.82
N GLY A 93 -12.59 -13.37 -0.63
CA GLY A 93 -13.47 -12.41 -1.30
C GLY A 93 -13.05 -10.94 -1.15
N GLY A 94 -12.58 -10.55 0.03
CA GLY A 94 -12.05 -9.20 0.28
C GLY A 94 -10.84 -8.83 -0.58
N LEU A 95 -9.98 -9.80 -0.90
CA LEU A 95 -8.82 -9.57 -1.78
C LEU A 95 -9.21 -9.56 -3.26
N GLN A 96 -10.31 -10.21 -3.64
CA GLN A 96 -10.83 -10.16 -5.02
C GLN A 96 -11.38 -8.78 -5.39
N THR A 97 -11.75 -7.95 -4.41
CA THR A 97 -12.25 -6.59 -4.65
C THR A 97 -11.30 -5.78 -5.52
N THR A 98 -10.00 -5.89 -5.25
CA THR A 98 -8.96 -5.13 -5.96
C THR A 98 -8.57 -5.71 -7.32
N ALA A 99 -9.05 -6.89 -7.64
CA ALA A 99 -8.82 -7.59 -8.93
C ALA A 99 -9.87 -7.23 -9.98
N LYS A 100 -11.05 -6.77 -9.57
CA LYS A 100 -12.24 -6.63 -10.41
C LYS A 100 -12.62 -5.18 -10.63
N TYR A 101 -12.93 -4.84 -11.87
CA TYR A 101 -13.37 -3.51 -12.28
C TYR A 101 -14.56 -3.60 -13.24
N ASP A 102 -15.52 -2.69 -13.07
CA ASP A 102 -16.64 -2.54 -14.01
C ASP A 102 -16.22 -1.75 -15.26
N ASP A 103 -17.15 -1.56 -16.21
CA ASP A 103 -16.86 -0.87 -17.48
C ASP A 103 -16.53 0.62 -17.29
N ARG A 104 -16.76 1.17 -16.10
CA ARG A 104 -16.37 2.54 -15.74
C ARG A 104 -15.01 2.60 -15.07
N GLY A 105 -14.39 1.44 -14.82
CA GLY A 105 -13.13 1.31 -14.09
C GLY A 105 -13.29 1.39 -12.57
N VAL A 106 -14.51 1.19 -12.05
CA VAL A 106 -14.78 1.18 -10.61
C VAL A 106 -14.51 -0.20 -10.04
N MET A 107 -13.72 -0.22 -8.96
CA MET A 107 -13.26 -1.41 -8.28
C MET A 107 -14.40 -2.16 -7.54
N GLY A 108 -14.30 -3.48 -7.48
CA GLY A 108 -15.10 -4.34 -6.62
C GLY A 108 -16.13 -5.20 -7.34
N SER A 109 -16.39 -4.95 -8.63
CA SER A 109 -17.31 -5.75 -9.45
C SER A 109 -16.82 -5.81 -10.89
N GLY A 110 -17.52 -6.59 -11.74
CA GLY A 110 -17.18 -6.72 -13.16
C GLY A 110 -16.11 -7.78 -13.41
N LYS A 111 -15.19 -7.49 -14.32
CA LYS A 111 -14.19 -8.42 -14.84
C LYS A 111 -12.89 -8.38 -14.07
N TRP A 112 -12.14 -9.48 -14.11
CA TRP A 112 -10.80 -9.54 -13.54
C TRP A 112 -9.80 -8.86 -14.47
N TYR A 113 -9.07 -7.89 -13.96
CA TYR A 113 -8.00 -7.19 -14.70
C TYR A 113 -6.65 -7.24 -14.00
N GLY A 114 -6.57 -7.94 -12.88
CA GLY A 114 -5.33 -8.19 -12.16
C GLY A 114 -5.46 -9.35 -11.20
N ILE A 115 -4.33 -9.97 -10.86
CA ILE A 115 -4.28 -11.07 -9.90
C ILE A 115 -3.43 -10.66 -8.70
N PRO A 116 -4.05 -10.45 -7.54
CA PRO A 116 -3.31 -10.19 -6.30
C PRO A 116 -2.67 -11.49 -5.79
N ASN A 117 -1.43 -11.42 -5.35
CA ASN A 117 -0.70 -12.58 -4.87
C ASN A 117 -0.03 -12.37 -3.50
N TYR A 118 -0.27 -11.25 -2.87
CA TYR A 118 0.09 -10.96 -1.48
C TYR A 118 -0.89 -9.97 -0.88
N GLY A 119 -0.84 -9.80 0.45
CA GLY A 119 -1.57 -8.79 1.19
C GLY A 119 -0.66 -7.66 1.65
N GLU A 120 -1.23 -6.49 1.92
CA GLU A 120 -0.49 -5.36 2.47
C GLU A 120 -1.36 -4.50 3.38
N PHE A 121 -0.73 -3.84 4.34
CA PHE A 121 -1.41 -2.90 5.24
C PHE A 121 -0.40 -1.94 5.86
N VAL A 122 -0.87 -0.78 6.27
CA VAL A 122 -0.08 0.21 7.00
C VAL A 122 -0.11 -0.12 8.49
N MET A 123 1.05 0.01 9.12
CA MET A 123 1.25 -0.23 10.54
C MET A 123 2.23 0.79 11.14
N VAL A 124 2.41 0.73 12.43
CA VAL A 124 3.41 1.51 13.15
C VAL A 124 4.60 0.62 13.46
N TYR A 125 5.73 0.87 12.82
CA TYR A 125 7.03 0.29 13.19
C TYR A 125 7.64 1.09 14.32
N TYR A 126 8.31 0.44 15.26
CA TYR A 126 8.97 1.13 16.36
C TYR A 126 10.33 0.55 16.70
N ASN A 127 11.23 1.42 17.14
CA ASN A 127 12.54 1.07 17.65
C ASN A 127 12.41 0.79 19.15
N LYS A 128 12.53 -0.49 19.55
CA LYS A 128 12.38 -0.93 20.94
C LYS A 128 13.41 -0.30 21.86
N ASP A 129 14.66 -0.19 21.42
CA ASP A 129 15.75 0.37 22.21
C ASP A 129 15.50 1.83 22.54
N LEU A 130 14.95 2.64 21.60
CA LEU A 130 14.55 4.01 21.87
C LEU A 130 13.34 4.10 22.80
N PHE A 131 12.37 3.20 22.66
CA PHE A 131 11.22 3.11 23.56
C PHE A 131 11.69 2.81 24.99
N ASP A 132 12.54 1.80 25.17
CA ASP A 132 13.11 1.43 26.47
C ASP A 132 13.96 2.54 27.07
N LYS A 133 14.85 3.16 26.28
CA LYS A 133 15.68 4.27 26.70
C LYS A 133 14.88 5.45 27.27
N HIS A 134 13.73 5.74 26.66
CA HIS A 134 12.84 6.83 27.08
C HIS A 134 11.70 6.38 27.98
N GLN A 135 11.68 5.10 28.39
CA GLN A 135 10.66 4.50 29.27
C GLN A 135 9.24 4.60 28.68
N VAL A 136 9.14 4.53 27.35
CA VAL A 136 7.89 4.54 26.61
C VAL A 136 7.42 3.09 26.40
N LYS A 137 6.17 2.80 26.76
CA LYS A 137 5.53 1.53 26.45
C LYS A 137 4.90 1.57 25.07
N VAL A 138 4.74 0.40 24.45
CA VAL A 138 3.97 0.28 23.19
C VAL A 138 2.53 0.72 23.46
N PRO A 139 2.05 1.78 22.75
CA PRO A 139 0.73 2.33 23.00
C PRO A 139 -0.38 1.40 22.48
N THR A 140 -1.45 1.30 23.25
CA THR A 140 -2.65 0.52 22.90
C THR A 140 -3.87 1.39 22.63
N THR A 141 -3.81 2.66 23.04
CA THR A 141 -4.83 3.68 22.76
C THR A 141 -4.22 4.90 22.07
N TYR A 142 -5.06 5.71 21.44
CA TYR A 142 -4.61 6.95 20.80
C TYR A 142 -4.00 7.95 21.79
N GLU A 143 -4.55 8.03 22.99
CA GLU A 143 -4.05 8.86 24.08
C GLU A 143 -2.64 8.42 24.53
N GLU A 144 -2.43 7.11 24.63
CA GLU A 144 -1.10 6.54 24.91
C GLU A 144 -0.10 6.83 23.80
N LEU A 145 -0.54 6.76 22.51
CA LEU A 145 0.31 7.15 21.38
C LEU A 145 0.74 8.61 21.47
N THR A 146 -0.20 9.52 21.70
CA THR A 146 0.13 10.95 21.81
C THR A 146 1.02 11.24 23.01
N ALA A 147 0.83 10.58 24.15
CA ALA A 147 1.70 10.68 25.31
C ALA A 147 3.12 10.17 25.02
N ALA A 148 3.26 9.10 24.25
CA ALA A 148 4.54 8.59 23.79
C ALA A 148 5.26 9.61 22.89
N LEU A 149 4.55 10.17 21.91
CA LEU A 149 5.09 11.21 21.02
C LEU A 149 5.55 12.44 21.80
N ASP A 150 4.75 12.91 22.76
CA ASP A 150 5.12 14.02 23.66
C ASP A 150 6.38 13.72 24.47
N THR A 151 6.54 12.48 24.93
CA THR A 151 7.71 12.06 25.70
C THR A 151 8.99 12.18 24.86
N PHE A 152 8.96 11.71 23.62
CA PHE A 152 10.10 11.83 22.72
C PHE A 152 10.44 13.30 22.40
N VAL A 153 9.44 14.14 22.10
CA VAL A 153 9.68 15.57 21.83
C VAL A 153 10.27 16.29 23.03
N LYS A 154 9.77 16.02 24.25
CA LYS A 154 10.35 16.56 25.50
C LYS A 154 11.81 16.15 25.71
N ALA A 155 12.18 14.97 25.21
CA ALA A 155 13.56 14.48 25.22
C ALA A 155 14.41 15.04 24.06
N GLY A 156 13.87 15.92 23.23
CA GLY A 156 14.58 16.51 22.07
C GLY A 156 14.66 15.57 20.86
N VAL A 157 13.82 14.54 20.79
CA VAL A 157 13.78 13.55 19.71
C VAL A 157 12.53 13.76 18.87
N THR A 158 12.68 13.96 17.57
CA THR A 158 11.54 13.90 16.63
C THR A 158 11.07 12.45 16.52
N PRO A 159 9.81 12.14 16.91
CA PRO A 159 9.42 10.74 17.05
C PRO A 159 9.14 10.02 15.72
N ILE A 160 8.61 10.70 14.71
CA ILE A 160 8.10 10.05 13.50
C ILE A 160 9.02 10.30 12.31
N SER A 161 9.59 9.22 11.76
CA SER A 161 10.21 9.26 10.43
C SER A 161 9.11 9.41 9.38
N ASN A 162 9.20 10.46 8.57
CA ASN A 162 8.16 10.81 7.60
C ASN A 162 8.74 11.24 6.25
N ALA A 163 7.95 11.10 5.19
CA ALA A 163 8.28 11.54 3.85
C ALA A 163 7.06 12.21 3.22
N GLY A 164 7.19 13.50 2.90
CA GLY A 164 6.11 14.32 2.36
C GLY A 164 6.05 14.38 0.83
N ALA A 165 7.13 13.99 0.13
CA ALA A 165 7.19 14.06 -1.33
C ALA A 165 6.55 12.86 -2.04
N GLU A 166 6.18 11.82 -1.28
CA GLU A 166 5.59 10.57 -1.78
C GLU A 166 4.51 10.07 -0.81
N TYR A 167 4.00 8.86 -1.03
CA TYR A 167 2.86 8.25 -0.33
C TYR A 167 2.90 8.23 1.22
N PRO A 168 4.04 8.20 1.95
CA PRO A 168 3.99 7.96 3.39
C PRO A 168 3.16 8.97 4.18
N ALA A 169 3.35 10.26 3.91
CA ALA A 169 2.63 11.30 4.66
C ALA A 169 1.11 11.29 4.39
N GLN A 170 0.67 11.02 3.14
CA GLN A 170 -0.76 10.91 2.85
C GLN A 170 -1.40 9.67 3.49
N GLN A 171 -0.63 8.59 3.69
CA GLN A 171 -1.11 7.41 4.41
C GLN A 171 -1.31 7.69 5.90
N ILE A 172 -0.43 8.49 6.52
CA ILE A 172 -0.62 8.96 7.90
C ILE A 172 -1.87 9.84 8.00
N PHE A 173 -2.03 10.79 7.08
CA PHE A 173 -3.23 11.62 6.99
C PHE A 173 -4.51 10.77 6.90
N TYR A 174 -4.52 9.79 6.01
CA TYR A 174 -5.64 8.89 5.83
C TYR A 174 -5.89 7.99 7.04
N GLN A 175 -4.83 7.48 7.68
CA GLN A 175 -4.96 6.72 8.92
C GLN A 175 -5.63 7.54 10.03
N LEU A 176 -5.33 8.83 10.11
CA LEU A 176 -6.02 9.74 11.05
C LEU A 176 -7.51 9.90 10.70
N ALA A 177 -7.87 10.02 9.42
CA ALA A 177 -9.27 10.04 9.00
C ALA A 177 -10.00 8.74 9.41
N LEU A 178 -9.34 7.59 9.24
CA LEU A 178 -9.89 6.28 9.59
C LEU A 178 -10.17 6.11 11.10
N THR A 179 -9.59 6.93 11.99
CA THR A 179 -9.96 6.92 13.41
C THR A 179 -11.39 7.45 13.67
N LYS A 180 -11.94 8.21 12.75
CA LYS A 180 -13.31 8.74 12.81
C LYS A 180 -14.26 8.06 11.84
N ALA A 181 -13.72 7.38 10.83
CA ALA A 181 -14.51 6.77 9.77
C ALA A 181 -15.26 5.52 10.23
N GLN A 182 -16.42 5.32 9.59
CA GLN A 182 -17.20 4.09 9.65
C GLN A 182 -17.29 3.47 8.26
N LYS A 183 -17.68 2.20 8.16
CA LYS A 183 -17.80 1.49 6.87
C LYS A 183 -18.60 2.23 5.80
N PRO A 184 -19.77 2.86 6.09
CA PRO A 184 -20.48 3.61 5.06
C PRO A 184 -19.67 4.77 4.47
N TRP A 185 -18.85 5.45 5.30
CA TRP A 185 -17.97 6.51 4.81
C TRP A 185 -16.88 5.93 3.88
N LEU A 186 -16.28 4.79 4.27
CA LEU A 186 -15.29 4.10 3.45
C LEU A 186 -15.87 3.68 2.09
N GLU A 187 -17.07 3.09 2.08
CA GLU A 187 -17.76 2.68 0.85
C GLU A 187 -18.12 3.88 -0.04
N ALA A 188 -18.55 4.99 0.57
CA ALA A 188 -18.81 6.23 -0.16
C ALA A 188 -17.52 6.74 -0.81
N TYR A 189 -16.42 6.80 -0.06
CA TYR A 189 -15.16 7.34 -0.52
C TYR A 189 -14.49 6.46 -1.59
N GLN A 190 -14.40 5.15 -1.35
CA GLN A 190 -13.63 4.23 -2.20
C GLN A 190 -14.44 3.64 -3.37
N SER A 191 -15.74 3.47 -3.19
CA SER A 191 -16.61 2.77 -4.16
C SER A 191 -17.74 3.64 -4.68
N TYR A 192 -17.75 4.92 -4.35
CA TYR A 192 -18.78 5.90 -4.75
C TYR A 192 -20.21 5.52 -4.33
N LYS A 193 -20.35 4.74 -3.24
CA LYS A 193 -21.65 4.30 -2.72
C LYS A 193 -22.22 5.30 -1.71
N GLY A 194 -22.25 6.57 -2.07
CA GLY A 194 -22.77 7.65 -1.21
C GLY A 194 -22.05 8.96 -1.44
N LYS A 195 -22.38 9.94 -0.59
CA LYS A 195 -21.76 11.27 -0.62
C LYS A 195 -20.62 11.34 0.39
N VAL A 196 -19.50 11.89 -0.01
CA VAL A 196 -18.38 12.25 0.88
C VAL A 196 -18.46 13.74 1.19
N ASP A 197 -18.38 14.08 2.46
CA ASP A 197 -18.19 15.46 2.92
C ASP A 197 -16.72 15.63 3.31
N PHE A 198 -15.96 16.37 2.49
CA PHE A 198 -14.55 16.64 2.77
C PHE A 198 -14.33 17.57 3.97
N HIS A 199 -15.35 18.32 4.38
CA HIS A 199 -15.36 19.08 5.63
C HIS A 199 -16.06 18.32 6.78
N GLY A 200 -16.41 17.06 6.56
CA GLY A 200 -16.93 16.16 7.58
C GLY A 200 -15.90 15.81 8.65
N PRO A 201 -16.34 15.10 9.69
CA PRO A 201 -15.50 14.81 10.86
C PRO A 201 -14.23 14.02 10.53
N GLU A 202 -14.25 13.17 9.50
CA GLU A 202 -13.15 12.29 9.15
C GLU A 202 -11.95 13.09 8.61
N PHE A 203 -12.15 13.82 7.53
CA PHE A 203 -11.08 14.59 6.89
C PHE A 203 -10.71 15.85 7.67
N THR A 204 -11.66 16.53 8.31
CA THR A 204 -11.35 17.66 9.18
C THR A 204 -10.45 17.23 10.35
N TYR A 205 -10.80 16.12 11.01
CA TYR A 205 -9.95 15.57 12.07
C TYR A 205 -8.57 15.21 11.57
N ALA A 206 -8.47 14.57 10.39
CA ALA A 206 -7.19 14.21 9.81
C ALA A 206 -6.31 15.42 9.52
N ALA A 207 -6.86 16.45 8.85
CA ALA A 207 -6.11 17.64 8.46
C ALA A 207 -5.65 18.44 9.69
N ASP A 208 -6.54 18.65 10.65
CA ASP A 208 -6.22 19.40 11.87
C ASP A 208 -5.22 18.66 12.75
N THR A 209 -5.39 17.34 12.92
CA THR A 209 -4.48 16.52 13.72
C THR A 209 -3.12 16.41 13.07
N PHE A 210 -3.05 16.22 11.75
CA PHE A 210 -1.78 16.15 11.04
C PHE A 210 -1.02 17.47 11.14
N ALA A 211 -1.66 18.59 10.95
CA ALA A 211 -1.08 19.93 11.12
C ALA A 211 -0.61 20.17 12.57
N ASP A 212 -1.39 19.73 13.57
CA ASP A 212 -1.02 19.79 14.99
C ASP A 212 0.21 18.93 15.29
N TRP A 213 0.32 17.73 14.71
CA TRP A 213 1.49 16.86 14.85
C TRP A 213 2.77 17.52 14.33
N VAL A 214 2.69 18.20 13.20
CA VAL A 214 3.79 18.99 12.66
C VAL A 214 4.15 20.15 13.61
N LYS A 215 3.14 20.88 14.09
CA LYS A 215 3.31 22.00 15.04
C LYS A 215 3.94 21.57 16.36
N LYS A 216 3.57 20.40 16.87
CA LYS A 216 4.13 19.81 18.09
C LYS A 216 5.53 19.22 17.91
N GLY A 217 6.01 19.12 16.68
CA GLY A 217 7.31 18.52 16.36
C GLY A 217 7.32 16.99 16.35
N TYR A 218 6.16 16.35 16.26
CA TYR A 218 6.08 14.90 16.04
C TYR A 218 6.56 14.53 14.64
N ILE A 219 6.31 15.40 13.67
CA ILE A 219 6.78 15.32 12.29
C ILE A 219 7.63 16.57 12.00
N ASP A 220 8.85 16.36 11.49
CA ASP A 220 9.73 17.47 11.11
C ASP A 220 9.26 18.12 9.81
N LYS A 221 9.17 19.44 9.77
CA LYS A 221 8.88 20.22 8.55
C LYS A 221 9.82 19.91 7.39
N LYS A 222 11.08 19.58 7.68
CA LYS A 222 12.06 19.18 6.67
C LYS A 222 11.68 17.90 5.92
N SER A 223 10.76 17.08 6.46
CA SER A 223 10.27 15.89 5.79
C SER A 223 9.42 16.17 4.56
N SER A 224 8.98 17.41 4.34
CA SER A 224 8.16 17.80 3.18
C SER A 224 8.76 17.40 1.83
N GLY A 225 10.08 17.47 1.68
CA GLY A 225 10.79 17.11 0.44
C GLY A 225 11.42 15.72 0.44
N LEU A 226 11.28 14.95 1.52
CA LEU A 226 11.85 13.60 1.60
C LEU A 226 10.98 12.58 0.88
N LYS A 227 11.63 11.59 0.30
CA LYS A 227 11.01 10.43 -0.35
C LYS A 227 10.85 9.27 0.63
N ALA A 228 10.04 8.28 0.24
CA ALA A 228 9.83 7.07 1.04
C ALA A 228 11.14 6.36 1.39
N GLU A 229 12.09 6.31 0.45
CA GLU A 229 13.41 5.73 0.68
C GLU A 229 14.19 6.48 1.79
N ASP A 230 14.17 7.82 1.78
CA ASP A 230 14.83 8.63 2.82
C ASP A 230 14.25 8.33 4.21
N MET A 231 12.92 8.17 4.29
CA MET A 231 12.19 7.82 5.51
C MET A 231 12.63 6.45 6.05
N GLY A 232 12.60 5.43 5.16
CA GLY A 232 12.93 4.05 5.52
C GLY A 232 14.38 3.91 5.96
N VAL A 233 15.33 4.47 5.21
CA VAL A 233 16.76 4.47 5.54
C VAL A 233 17.02 5.18 6.87
N ALA A 234 16.34 6.31 7.13
CA ALA A 234 16.50 7.03 8.40
C ALA A 234 16.01 6.20 9.60
N PHE A 235 14.90 5.46 9.44
CA PHE A 235 14.41 4.55 10.48
C PHE A 235 15.36 3.36 10.68
N MET A 236 15.80 2.69 9.59
CA MET A 236 16.74 1.57 9.66
C MET A 236 18.08 1.93 10.31
N ASN A 237 18.50 3.18 10.19
CA ASN A 237 19.68 3.72 10.89
C ASN A 237 19.41 4.14 12.35
N GLY A 238 18.25 3.79 12.91
CA GLY A 238 17.93 4.03 14.33
C GLY A 238 17.71 5.51 14.70
N LYS A 239 17.50 6.39 13.71
CA LYS A 239 17.35 7.84 13.98
C LYS A 239 16.00 8.23 14.58
N PHE A 240 14.97 7.42 14.36
CA PHE A 240 13.61 7.71 14.76
C PHE A 240 13.00 6.58 15.59
N PRO A 241 12.25 6.93 16.65
CA PRO A 241 11.48 5.95 17.42
C PRO A 241 10.41 5.22 16.63
N ILE A 242 9.78 5.90 15.67
CA ILE A 242 8.58 5.43 14.96
C ILE A 242 8.70 5.68 13.46
N MET A 243 8.20 4.73 12.68
CA MET A 243 7.89 4.89 11.25
C MET A 243 6.48 4.35 11.00
N ILE A 244 5.61 5.14 10.37
CA ILE A 244 4.26 4.70 9.99
C ILE A 244 4.27 4.46 8.49
N SER A 245 4.21 3.20 8.08
CA SER A 245 4.23 2.80 6.67
C SER A 245 3.75 1.36 6.49
N GLY A 246 3.76 0.87 5.26
CA GLY A 246 3.18 -0.41 4.92
C GLY A 246 4.09 -1.62 5.14
N SER A 247 3.47 -2.78 5.10
CA SER A 247 4.10 -4.09 5.28
C SER A 247 5.16 -4.43 4.22
N TRP A 248 5.19 -3.72 3.10
CA TRP A 248 6.24 -3.88 2.07
C TRP A 248 7.66 -3.55 2.59
N TRP A 249 7.78 -2.75 3.64
CA TRP A 249 9.06 -2.49 4.30
C TRP A 249 9.55 -3.64 5.18
N TYR A 250 8.65 -4.52 5.65
CA TYR A 250 8.92 -5.47 6.72
C TYR A 250 10.11 -6.41 6.43
N GLY A 251 10.12 -7.00 5.25
CA GLY A 251 11.19 -7.91 4.83
C GLY A 251 12.55 -7.23 4.76
N ARG A 252 12.59 -5.98 4.28
CA ARG A 252 13.81 -5.18 4.23
C ARG A 252 14.28 -4.77 5.62
N LEU A 253 13.38 -4.31 6.48
CA LEU A 253 13.70 -4.01 7.89
C LEU A 253 14.28 -5.23 8.60
N ALA A 254 13.70 -6.41 8.39
CA ALA A 254 14.18 -7.66 8.97
C ALA A 254 15.58 -8.05 8.46
N SER A 255 15.89 -7.73 7.20
CA SER A 255 17.19 -8.05 6.62
C SER A 255 18.27 -7.03 6.95
N GLU A 256 17.95 -5.75 7.11
CA GLU A 256 18.93 -4.67 7.25
C GLU A 256 19.17 -4.20 8.69
N ILE A 257 18.14 -4.19 9.55
CA ILE A 257 18.31 -3.74 10.93
C ILE A 257 19.07 -4.80 11.75
N LYS A 258 20.29 -4.45 12.20
CA LYS A 258 21.16 -5.30 13.02
C LYS A 258 21.55 -4.64 14.35
N ASP A 259 21.43 -3.31 14.45
CA ASP A 259 22.01 -2.54 15.53
C ASP A 259 21.02 -2.22 16.66
N PHE A 260 19.73 -2.56 16.48
CA PHE A 260 18.70 -2.37 17.49
C PHE A 260 17.53 -3.36 17.32
N GLU A 261 16.79 -3.58 18.40
CA GLU A 261 15.55 -4.35 18.36
C GLU A 261 14.39 -3.47 17.88
N TRP A 262 13.53 -4.06 17.05
CA TRP A 262 12.35 -3.39 16.51
C TRP A 262 11.12 -4.29 16.52
N GLY A 263 9.97 -3.69 16.38
CA GLY A 263 8.68 -4.38 16.27
C GLY A 263 7.66 -3.53 15.53
N HIS A 264 6.43 -3.99 15.53
CA HIS A 264 5.31 -3.25 14.96
C HIS A 264 4.06 -3.39 15.84
N PHE A 265 3.12 -2.48 15.62
CA PHE A 265 1.77 -2.56 16.18
C PHE A 265 0.78 -1.87 15.22
N LEU A 266 -0.50 -2.24 15.32
CA LEU A 266 -1.56 -1.57 14.57
C LEU A 266 -1.80 -0.17 15.14
N PHE A 267 -2.23 0.78 14.28
CA PHE A 267 -2.45 2.14 14.72
C PHE A 267 -3.49 2.20 15.84
N PRO A 268 -3.13 2.72 17.04
CA PRO A 268 -4.01 2.69 18.20
C PRO A 268 -5.23 3.58 18.02
N GLY A 269 -6.39 3.13 18.52
CA GLY A 269 -7.64 3.88 18.46
C GLY A 269 -8.36 3.82 17.11
N ALA A 270 -7.83 3.09 16.12
CA ALA A 270 -8.50 2.82 14.85
C ALA A 270 -8.92 1.36 14.74
N THR A 271 -10.10 1.11 14.18
CA THR A 271 -10.58 -0.24 13.82
C THR A 271 -10.21 -0.62 12.39
N MET A 272 -9.81 0.36 11.59
CA MET A 272 -9.41 0.21 10.19
C MET A 272 -7.99 0.74 9.98
N SER A 273 -7.27 0.13 9.04
CA SER A 273 -5.96 0.60 8.58
C SER A 273 -5.96 0.71 7.05
N PRO A 274 -5.21 1.65 6.46
CA PRO A 274 -4.93 1.59 5.04
C PRO A 274 -4.35 0.22 4.70
N GLY A 275 -4.92 -0.45 3.71
CA GLY A 275 -4.51 -1.80 3.36
C GLY A 275 -5.52 -2.52 2.45
N SER A 276 -5.04 -3.58 1.83
CA SER A 276 -5.80 -4.40 0.88
C SER A 276 -5.03 -5.67 0.50
N SER A 277 -5.35 -6.27 -0.66
CA SER A 277 -4.34 -7.04 -1.37
C SER A 277 -3.13 -6.18 -1.68
N GLY A 278 -1.99 -6.79 -1.92
CA GLY A 278 -0.84 -6.14 -2.54
C GLY A 278 -1.12 -5.74 -3.99
N ASN A 279 -0.10 -5.24 -4.66
CA ASN A 279 -0.20 -4.92 -6.08
C ASN A 279 -0.54 -6.16 -6.90
N VAL A 280 -1.14 -5.93 -8.06
CA VAL A 280 -1.68 -7.00 -8.88
C VAL A 280 -0.78 -7.27 -10.08
N TRP A 281 -0.64 -8.54 -10.45
CA TRP A 281 -0.13 -8.89 -11.75
C TRP A 281 -1.18 -8.57 -12.80
N VAL A 282 -0.86 -7.67 -13.71
CA VAL A 282 -1.68 -7.35 -14.88
C VAL A 282 -1.01 -7.84 -16.15
N VAL A 283 -1.81 -8.26 -17.11
CA VAL A 283 -1.35 -8.66 -18.44
C VAL A 283 -1.80 -7.59 -19.43
N PRO A 284 -0.87 -6.88 -20.06
CA PRO A 284 -1.20 -5.88 -21.08
C PRO A 284 -2.01 -6.51 -22.24
N GLU A 285 -2.97 -5.76 -22.77
CA GLU A 285 -3.80 -6.26 -23.88
C GLU A 285 -2.96 -6.54 -25.14
N LYS A 286 -1.87 -5.80 -25.34
CA LYS A 286 -0.93 -5.97 -26.45
C LYS A 286 0.08 -7.11 -26.28
N SER A 287 0.11 -7.79 -25.12
CA SER A 287 1.04 -8.89 -24.92
C SER A 287 0.77 -10.01 -25.94
N GLU A 288 1.81 -10.43 -26.64
CA GLU A 288 1.79 -11.58 -27.55
C GLU A 288 2.06 -12.91 -26.83
N ASN A 289 2.48 -12.84 -25.54
CA ASN A 289 2.86 -13.99 -24.71
C ASN A 289 1.92 -14.20 -23.51
N LYS A 290 0.60 -13.98 -23.70
CA LYS A 290 -0.41 -14.03 -22.62
C LYS A 290 -0.40 -15.37 -21.87
N ASP A 291 -0.31 -16.50 -22.56
CA ASP A 291 -0.28 -17.82 -21.93
C ASP A 291 0.96 -17.99 -21.01
N LEU A 292 2.11 -17.49 -21.45
CA LEU A 292 3.33 -17.50 -20.62
C LEU A 292 3.21 -16.58 -19.42
N ALA A 293 2.53 -15.44 -19.58
CA ALA A 293 2.24 -14.55 -18.47
C ALA A 293 1.31 -15.21 -17.44
N TYR A 294 0.30 -15.94 -17.87
CA TYR A 294 -0.59 -16.70 -16.98
C TYR A 294 0.15 -17.81 -16.23
N ASP A 295 1.06 -18.54 -16.91
CA ASP A 295 1.88 -19.57 -16.28
C ASP A 295 2.85 -18.95 -15.23
N PHE A 296 3.37 -17.76 -15.49
CA PHE A 296 4.17 -17.03 -14.52
C PHE A 296 3.34 -16.64 -13.28
N ILE A 297 2.11 -16.16 -13.46
CA ILE A 297 1.20 -15.85 -12.36
C ILE A 297 0.94 -17.10 -11.50
N ASP A 298 0.67 -18.26 -12.13
CA ASP A 298 0.50 -19.53 -11.40
C ASP A 298 1.72 -19.88 -10.53
N ILE A 299 2.92 -19.66 -11.06
CA ILE A 299 4.15 -19.91 -10.29
C ILE A 299 4.21 -18.97 -9.08
N THR A 300 3.88 -17.68 -9.23
CA THR A 300 3.87 -16.74 -8.10
C THR A 300 2.84 -17.12 -7.03
N MET A 301 1.76 -17.80 -7.41
CA MET A 301 0.70 -18.29 -6.51
C MET A 301 1.00 -19.67 -5.93
N SER A 302 2.05 -20.35 -6.38
CA SER A 302 2.42 -21.67 -5.88
C SER A 302 2.82 -21.63 -4.40
N LYS A 303 2.50 -22.70 -3.66
CA LYS A 303 2.73 -22.77 -2.21
C LYS A 303 4.16 -22.46 -1.79
N ASP A 304 5.14 -22.92 -2.54
CA ASP A 304 6.54 -22.73 -2.20
C ASP A 304 7.01 -21.27 -2.44
N ILE A 305 6.54 -20.60 -3.48
CA ILE A 305 6.79 -19.15 -3.65
C ILE A 305 6.06 -18.35 -2.59
N GLN A 306 4.81 -18.70 -2.28
CA GLN A 306 4.04 -18.05 -1.21
C GLN A 306 4.64 -18.31 0.18
N ASN A 307 5.18 -19.50 0.45
CA ASN A 307 5.90 -19.80 1.68
C ASN A 307 7.22 -18.99 1.78
N LEU A 308 7.95 -18.86 0.67
CA LEU A 308 9.13 -18.01 0.62
C LEU A 308 8.78 -16.54 0.89
N LEU A 309 7.74 -16.04 0.24
CA LEU A 309 7.22 -14.69 0.47
C LEU A 309 6.91 -14.47 1.96
N GLY A 310 6.15 -15.38 2.58
CA GLY A 310 5.79 -15.31 3.99
C GLY A 310 7.01 -15.31 4.90
N ASN A 311 7.93 -16.26 4.74
CA ASN A 311 9.16 -16.35 5.55
C ASN A 311 10.17 -15.20 5.28
N SER A 312 9.96 -14.43 4.23
CA SER A 312 10.78 -13.26 3.90
C SER A 312 10.21 -11.95 4.43
N GLY A 313 9.11 -11.99 5.21
CA GLY A 313 8.46 -10.79 5.77
C GLY A 313 7.42 -10.16 4.84
N GLY A 314 6.83 -10.95 3.95
CA GLY A 314 5.64 -10.58 3.19
C GLY A 314 4.37 -11.18 3.80
N VAL A 315 3.22 -10.78 3.25
CA VAL A 315 1.90 -11.32 3.65
C VAL A 315 1.36 -12.19 2.52
N PRO A 316 1.57 -13.51 2.57
CA PRO A 316 1.14 -14.40 1.49
C PRO A 316 -0.38 -14.61 1.50
N VAL A 317 -0.95 -14.92 0.33
CA VAL A 317 -2.38 -15.22 0.16
C VAL A 317 -2.66 -16.72 -0.01
N ALA A 318 -1.65 -17.52 -0.34
CA ALA A 318 -1.77 -18.94 -0.64
C ALA A 318 -0.66 -19.80 0.01
N ALA A 319 -0.01 -19.31 1.06
CA ALA A 319 0.99 -20.08 1.81
C ALA A 319 0.36 -21.20 2.63
N ASP A 320 1.18 -22.20 2.95
CA ASP A 320 0.87 -23.15 4.03
C ASP A 320 1.24 -22.50 5.37
N PRO A 321 0.28 -22.26 6.27
CA PRO A 321 0.56 -21.66 7.57
C PRO A 321 1.61 -22.43 8.40
N ALA A 322 1.68 -23.75 8.22
CA ALA A 322 2.67 -24.60 8.93
C ALA A 322 4.10 -24.40 8.39
N ALA A 323 4.23 -23.93 7.15
CA ALA A 323 5.53 -23.68 6.54
C ALA A 323 6.11 -22.30 6.87
N ILE A 324 5.33 -21.40 7.50
CA ILE A 324 5.83 -20.13 7.98
C ILE A 324 6.50 -20.37 9.33
N THR A 325 7.82 -20.27 9.39
CA THR A 325 8.61 -20.60 10.56
C THR A 325 9.23 -19.39 11.26
N ASP A 326 9.48 -18.31 10.50
CA ASP A 326 10.03 -17.08 11.06
C ASP A 326 9.06 -16.40 12.04
N PRO A 327 9.48 -16.14 13.31
CA PRO A 327 8.58 -15.56 14.31
C PRO A 327 8.06 -14.17 13.96
N LYS A 328 8.91 -13.31 13.41
CA LYS A 328 8.50 -11.94 12.99
C LYS A 328 7.50 -11.99 11.85
N SER A 329 7.71 -12.88 10.89
CA SER A 329 6.75 -13.11 9.79
C SER A 329 5.41 -13.60 10.29
N LYS A 330 5.39 -14.47 11.30
CA LYS A 330 4.13 -14.89 11.93
C LYS A 330 3.37 -13.71 12.54
N GLU A 331 4.05 -12.87 13.33
CA GLU A 331 3.44 -11.67 13.92
C GLU A 331 2.85 -10.73 12.86
N LEU A 332 3.55 -10.54 11.73
CA LEU A 332 3.06 -9.75 10.60
C LEU A 332 1.77 -10.34 10.02
N ILE A 333 1.78 -11.63 9.72
CA ILE A 333 0.63 -12.34 9.14
C ILE A 333 -0.55 -12.35 10.13
N GLU A 334 -0.31 -12.54 11.42
CA GLU A 334 -1.34 -12.46 12.46
C GLU A 334 -1.98 -11.06 12.51
N SER A 335 -1.19 -10.00 12.39
CA SER A 335 -1.70 -8.62 12.34
C SER A 335 -2.59 -8.39 11.13
N PHE A 336 -2.20 -8.89 9.96
CA PHE A 336 -3.02 -8.83 8.75
C PHE A 336 -4.33 -9.63 8.90
N ASN A 337 -4.24 -10.84 9.43
CA ASN A 337 -5.40 -11.69 9.69
C ASN A 337 -6.37 -11.06 10.69
N LYS A 338 -5.86 -10.37 11.70
CA LYS A 338 -6.69 -9.60 12.63
C LYS A 338 -7.48 -8.50 11.93
N LEU A 339 -6.83 -7.74 11.05
CA LEU A 339 -7.50 -6.71 10.26
C LEU A 339 -8.54 -7.30 9.30
N THR A 340 -8.17 -8.32 8.54
CA THR A 340 -9.09 -8.97 7.58
C THR A 340 -10.30 -9.59 8.26
N SER A 341 -10.11 -10.26 9.38
CA SER A 341 -11.20 -10.89 10.15
C SER A 341 -12.17 -9.86 10.75
N ALA A 342 -11.67 -8.66 11.05
CA ALA A 342 -12.48 -7.54 11.55
C ALA A 342 -13.05 -6.68 10.42
N ASP A 343 -12.85 -7.06 9.14
CA ASP A 343 -13.16 -6.22 7.98
C ASP A 343 -12.51 -4.83 8.08
N GLY A 344 -11.27 -4.78 8.57
CA GLY A 344 -10.52 -3.56 8.91
C GLY A 344 -9.61 -3.03 7.80
N LEU A 345 -9.57 -3.64 6.62
CA LEU A 345 -8.82 -3.11 5.49
C LEU A 345 -9.61 -1.98 4.83
N ALA A 346 -8.98 -0.81 4.66
CA ALA A 346 -9.64 0.42 4.23
C ALA A 346 -9.11 0.98 2.89
N PHE A 347 -8.39 0.18 2.11
CA PHE A 347 -7.77 0.58 0.85
C PHE A 347 -6.77 1.75 1.05
N TYR A 348 -6.51 2.53 0.00
CA TYR A 348 -5.58 3.67 0.07
C TYR A 348 -6.24 4.98 -0.38
N PRO A 349 -5.77 6.13 0.13
CA PRO A 349 -6.47 7.41 -0.06
C PRO A 349 -6.47 7.90 -1.50
N ASP A 350 -5.48 7.53 -2.30
CA ASP A 350 -5.27 7.98 -3.68
C ASP A 350 -6.07 7.19 -4.72
N TRP A 351 -6.73 6.09 -4.33
CA TRP A 351 -7.40 5.19 -5.26
C TRP A 351 -8.69 5.71 -5.91
N PRO A 352 -9.49 6.56 -5.28
CA PRO A 352 -10.78 6.94 -5.84
C PRO A 352 -10.71 7.58 -7.22
N ALA A 353 -9.78 8.49 -7.48
CA ALA A 353 -9.79 9.30 -8.69
C ALA A 353 -8.44 9.33 -9.42
N PRO A 354 -8.40 9.32 -10.76
CA PRO A 354 -7.17 9.49 -11.53
C PRO A 354 -6.43 10.78 -11.18
N GLY A 355 -5.11 10.69 -11.01
CA GLY A 355 -4.26 11.82 -10.61
C GLY A 355 -4.38 12.23 -9.14
N TYR A 356 -5.21 11.55 -8.37
CA TYR A 356 -5.49 11.93 -6.98
C TYR A 356 -4.28 11.76 -6.06
N TYR A 357 -3.36 10.86 -6.40
CA TYR A 357 -2.09 10.70 -5.70
C TYR A 357 -1.32 12.01 -5.58
N ASP A 358 -1.08 12.70 -6.69
CA ASP A 358 -0.31 13.96 -6.69
C ASP A 358 -1.06 15.07 -5.92
N VAL A 359 -2.39 15.08 -5.99
CA VAL A 359 -3.22 16.04 -5.25
C VAL A 359 -3.09 15.84 -3.73
N LEU A 360 -3.15 14.60 -3.26
CA LEU A 360 -2.97 14.28 -1.84
C LEU A 360 -1.55 14.56 -1.35
N VAL A 361 -0.53 14.20 -2.13
CA VAL A 361 0.87 14.54 -1.82
C VAL A 361 1.03 16.05 -1.66
N ALA A 362 0.56 16.83 -2.62
CA ALA A 362 0.63 18.30 -2.55
C ALA A 362 -0.14 18.86 -1.34
N GLY A 363 -1.34 18.35 -1.07
CA GLY A 363 -2.16 18.76 0.08
C GLY A 363 -1.44 18.52 1.40
N VAL A 364 -0.89 17.34 1.59
CA VAL A 364 -0.16 16.99 2.83
C VAL A 364 1.15 17.78 2.96
N GLN A 365 1.88 18.00 1.86
CA GLN A 365 3.05 18.90 1.86
C GLN A 365 2.69 20.32 2.31
N ASN A 366 1.53 20.84 1.89
CA ASN A 366 1.05 22.14 2.33
C ASN A 366 0.77 22.18 3.85
N LEU A 367 0.25 21.08 4.43
CA LEU A 367 0.10 20.95 5.89
C LEU A 367 1.48 20.90 6.60
N ILE A 368 2.44 20.13 6.08
CA ILE A 368 3.80 20.04 6.66
C ILE A 368 4.47 21.40 6.64
N ASN A 369 4.40 22.11 5.53
CA ASN A 369 5.04 23.44 5.38
C ASN A 369 4.28 24.55 6.14
N GLY A 370 2.99 24.34 6.48
CA GLY A 370 2.12 25.35 7.04
C GLY A 370 1.78 26.47 6.03
N SER A 371 1.83 26.16 4.73
CA SER A 371 1.54 27.11 3.65
C SER A 371 0.05 27.31 3.39
N LYS A 372 -0.78 26.33 3.83
CA LYS A 372 -2.24 26.38 3.75
C LYS A 372 -2.87 25.91 5.05
N THR A 373 -4.08 26.38 5.31
CA THR A 373 -4.92 25.89 6.40
C THR A 373 -5.51 24.53 6.08
N SER A 374 -5.94 23.77 7.10
CA SER A 374 -6.67 22.52 6.92
C SER A 374 -7.84 22.67 5.95
N ALA A 375 -8.67 23.70 6.12
CA ALA A 375 -9.83 23.96 5.25
C ALA A 375 -9.43 24.15 3.79
N GLN A 376 -8.38 24.92 3.52
CA GLN A 376 -7.88 25.14 2.15
C GLN A 376 -7.37 23.84 1.51
N VAL A 377 -6.69 22.99 2.28
CA VAL A 377 -6.24 21.68 1.79
C VAL A 377 -7.43 20.77 1.49
N LEU A 378 -8.46 20.80 2.35
CA LEU A 378 -9.67 19.99 2.14
C LEU A 378 -10.44 20.42 0.90
N ASP A 379 -10.55 21.73 0.63
CA ASP A 379 -11.13 22.24 -0.62
C ASP A 379 -10.37 21.75 -1.87
N GLU A 380 -9.05 21.73 -1.79
CA GLU A 380 -8.20 21.30 -2.91
C GLU A 380 -8.28 19.81 -3.20
N ILE A 381 -8.37 18.98 -2.17
CA ILE A 381 -8.51 17.53 -2.36
C ILE A 381 -9.96 17.14 -2.70
N ALA A 382 -10.97 17.91 -2.28
CA ALA A 382 -12.36 17.65 -2.61
C ALA A 382 -12.63 17.74 -4.12
N LYS A 383 -12.15 18.82 -4.74
CA LYS A 383 -12.51 19.15 -6.12
C LYS A 383 -12.19 18.05 -7.14
N PRO A 384 -10.97 17.50 -7.24
CA PRO A 384 -10.67 16.43 -8.21
C PRO A 384 -11.46 15.16 -7.97
N TYR A 385 -11.79 14.85 -6.72
CA TYR A 385 -12.65 13.72 -6.36
C TYR A 385 -14.08 13.93 -6.89
N GLU A 386 -14.66 15.12 -6.63
CA GLU A 386 -16.01 15.47 -7.05
C GLU A 386 -16.13 15.56 -8.58
N ASP A 387 -15.13 16.13 -9.25
CA ASP A 387 -15.07 16.20 -10.71
C ASP A 387 -15.08 14.76 -11.31
N ASN A 388 -14.24 13.85 -10.77
CA ASN A 388 -14.22 12.46 -11.22
C ASN A 388 -15.53 11.71 -10.91
N LEU A 389 -16.15 11.96 -9.78
CA LEU A 389 -17.44 11.37 -9.43
C LEU A 389 -18.54 11.78 -10.42
N ALA A 390 -18.54 13.06 -10.84
CA ALA A 390 -19.46 13.55 -11.87
C ALA A 390 -19.24 12.87 -13.22
N ASP A 391 -17.98 12.64 -13.61
CA ASP A 391 -17.62 11.94 -14.86
C ASP A 391 -18.00 10.46 -14.87
N ILE A 392 -17.98 9.79 -13.71
CA ILE A 392 -18.40 8.38 -13.57
C ILE A 392 -19.93 8.26 -13.53
N GLY A 393 -20.63 9.28 -13.04
CA GLY A 393 -22.11 9.29 -12.91
C GLY A 393 -22.85 9.56 -14.20
N ASN A 394 -22.15 10.02 -15.23
CA ASN A 394 -22.66 10.26 -16.59
C ASN A 394 -22.35 9.08 -17.51
#